data_8c8584344f3049dd2b0ed47e7ae46d8c
#
_entry.id   8c8584344f3049dd2b0ed47e7ae46d8c
#
_cell.length_a   1.000
_cell.length_b   1.000
_cell.length_c   1.000
_cell.angle_alpha   90.00
_cell.angle_beta   90.00
_cell.angle_gamma   90.00
#
_symmetry.space_group_name_H-M   'P 1'
#
loop_
_entity.id
_entity.type
_entity.pdbx_description
1 polymer ?
#
loop_
_entity_poly.entity_id
_entity_poly.type
_entity_poly.pdbx_seq_one_letter_code
_entity_poly.pdbx_strand_id
1 'polypeptide(L)'
;MFGKAFPVQSSHTFSTESAVFDERNLVSAGGLVPVLELAEQTGLSCLIGEHVELPSTRVASGAVNPAGKLTTIIAGMMCGADSIDDVNVLRAGGTPRVFDEVYAPSTLGIMLREFTFGHANQLAAVAREHLAALAQRIPLLPGVEERAFLDIDSLLRPVYGHHKQGATFGHAKIAGRALLRKGLSPLVTTLSVPTAAPVIAEAWLRSGKTGSGRGAARQVKQAITTTRGCGASGTIMLRGDSAFGTKKVIAACLDEQTEFSLALSRNRRVTKTIDSIEESGPQCTTQARCSTRTPAH
;
A
#
# COMPACT_ATOMS: atom_id res chain seq x y z
N MET A 1 -11.60 46.52 -9.35
CA MET A 1 -11.48 45.97 -10.71
C MET A 1 -12.38 44.76 -10.79
N PHE A 2 -13.47 44.84 -11.55
CA PHE A 2 -14.42 43.76 -11.69
C PHE A 2 -13.78 42.68 -12.58
N GLY A 3 -13.62 41.48 -12.05
CA GLY A 3 -13.13 40.35 -12.82
C GLY A 3 -14.07 40.07 -14.01
N LYS A 4 -13.52 39.93 -15.19
CA LYS A 4 -14.27 39.49 -16.37
C LYS A 4 -14.71 38.06 -16.15
N ALA A 5 -16.02 37.82 -16.11
CA ALA A 5 -16.55 36.45 -16.15
C ALA A 5 -16.19 35.84 -17.50
N PHE A 6 -15.42 34.76 -17.50
CA PHE A 6 -15.11 34.03 -18.70
C PHE A 6 -16.24 33.03 -19.00
N PRO A 7 -16.62 32.85 -20.29
CA PRO A 7 -17.65 31.91 -20.65
C PRO A 7 -17.16 30.48 -20.36
N VAL A 8 -18.01 29.68 -19.71
CA VAL A 8 -17.76 28.24 -19.51
C VAL A 8 -17.72 27.59 -20.89
N GLN A 9 -16.58 27.09 -21.30
CA GLN A 9 -16.46 26.34 -22.54
C GLN A 9 -17.13 24.96 -22.38
N SER A 10 -18.10 24.70 -23.28
CA SER A 10 -18.78 23.40 -23.35
C SER A 10 -18.00 22.31 -24.12
N SER A 11 -16.78 22.62 -24.57
CA SER A 11 -15.89 21.65 -25.25
C SER A 11 -15.05 20.86 -24.25
N HIS A 12 -14.78 19.60 -24.54
CA HIS A 12 -13.90 18.73 -23.74
C HIS A 12 -12.41 19.09 -23.81
N THR A 13 -12.06 20.21 -24.40
CA THR A 13 -10.69 20.75 -24.46
C THR A 13 -10.49 21.75 -23.33
N PHE A 14 -9.55 21.48 -22.45
CA PHE A 14 -9.13 22.44 -21.42
C PHE A 14 -8.18 23.47 -22.04
N SER A 15 -8.60 24.74 -22.04
CA SER A 15 -7.67 25.84 -22.31
C SER A 15 -7.15 26.37 -21.00
N THR A 16 -5.86 26.26 -20.77
CA THR A 16 -5.19 26.79 -19.58
C THR A 16 -4.93 28.27 -19.66
N GLU A 17 -5.07 28.91 -20.84
CA GLU A 17 -4.78 30.32 -21.06
C GLU A 17 -5.75 31.28 -20.37
N SER A 18 -6.94 30.79 -19.97
CA SER A 18 -7.97 31.59 -19.31
C SER A 18 -8.22 31.29 -17.85
N ALA A 19 -7.49 30.32 -17.26
CA ALA A 19 -7.65 29.94 -15.87
C ALA A 19 -6.76 30.82 -14.97
N VAL A 20 -7.39 31.56 -14.03
CA VAL A 20 -6.69 32.34 -13.01
C VAL A 20 -7.03 31.75 -11.65
N PHE A 21 -6.01 31.34 -10.90
CA PHE A 21 -6.13 30.72 -9.56
C PHE A 21 -5.71 31.74 -8.50
N ASP A 22 -6.44 32.86 -8.38
CA ASP A 22 -6.11 34.00 -7.53
C ASP A 22 -7.05 34.16 -6.30
N GLU A 23 -8.05 33.29 -6.16
CA GLU A 23 -9.00 33.33 -5.03
C GLU A 23 -8.37 32.80 -3.75
N ARG A 24 -8.09 33.69 -2.82
CA ARG A 24 -7.42 33.38 -1.52
C ARG A 24 -8.30 32.63 -0.52
N ASN A 25 -9.61 32.60 -0.72
CA ASN A 25 -10.55 31.91 0.17
C ASN A 25 -10.90 30.52 -0.33
N LEU A 26 -10.44 30.14 -1.53
CA LEU A 26 -10.72 28.83 -2.09
C LEU A 26 -10.00 27.74 -1.28
N VAL A 27 -10.76 26.77 -0.77
CA VAL A 27 -10.27 25.57 -0.14
C VAL A 27 -10.35 24.43 -1.14
N SER A 28 -9.26 24.18 -1.86
CA SER A 28 -9.22 23.13 -2.90
C SER A 28 -9.33 21.72 -2.35
N ALA A 29 -8.94 21.53 -1.10
CA ALA A 29 -8.93 20.21 -0.41
C ALA A 29 -10.07 20.07 0.63
N GLY A 30 -11.22 20.74 0.45
CA GLY A 30 -12.34 20.72 1.42
C GLY A 30 -12.88 19.32 1.72
N GLY A 31 -12.83 18.39 0.75
CA GLY A 31 -13.20 16.98 0.94
C GLY A 31 -12.29 16.20 1.90
N LEU A 32 -11.13 16.75 2.26
CA LEU A 32 -10.21 16.12 3.21
C LEU A 32 -10.74 16.17 4.65
N VAL A 33 -11.59 17.16 5.00
CA VAL A 33 -12.13 17.34 6.36
C VAL A 33 -12.82 16.06 6.87
N PRO A 34 -13.87 15.53 6.21
CA PRO A 34 -14.55 14.34 6.71
C PRO A 34 -13.65 13.10 6.73
N VAL A 35 -12.65 13.05 5.87
CA VAL A 35 -11.74 11.89 5.80
C VAL A 35 -10.74 11.91 6.96
N LEU A 36 -10.19 13.08 7.31
CA LEU A 36 -9.32 13.22 8.47
C LEU A 36 -10.11 13.04 9.77
N GLU A 37 -11.34 13.53 9.84
CA GLU A 37 -12.21 13.30 10.99
C GLU A 37 -12.48 11.80 11.19
N LEU A 38 -12.76 11.05 10.13
CA LEU A 38 -12.88 9.60 10.20
C LEU A 38 -11.58 8.93 10.66
N ALA A 39 -10.43 9.39 10.16
CA ALA A 39 -9.13 8.88 10.58
C ALA A 39 -8.86 9.09 12.06
N GLU A 40 -9.23 10.25 12.63
CA GLU A 40 -9.14 10.53 14.07
C GLU A 40 -10.15 9.69 14.87
N GLN A 41 -11.39 9.57 14.42
CA GLN A 41 -12.41 8.71 15.06
C GLN A 41 -12.02 7.23 15.09
N THR A 42 -11.16 6.79 14.17
CA THR A 42 -10.59 5.43 14.11
C THR A 42 -9.19 5.33 14.71
N GLY A 43 -8.77 6.39 15.43
CA GLY A 43 -7.59 6.38 16.29
C GLY A 43 -6.25 6.57 15.60
N LEU A 44 -6.19 7.12 14.38
CA LEU A 44 -4.92 7.25 13.64
C LEU A 44 -3.83 7.95 14.44
N SER A 45 -4.11 9.12 15.02
CA SER A 45 -3.12 9.88 15.79
C SER A 45 -2.68 9.15 17.07
N CYS A 46 -3.61 8.46 17.74
CA CYS A 46 -3.32 7.66 18.92
C CYS A 46 -2.39 6.49 18.56
N LEU A 47 -2.72 5.72 17.52
CA LEU A 47 -1.91 4.60 17.04
C LEU A 47 -0.50 5.04 16.61
N ILE A 48 -0.37 6.20 15.95
CA ILE A 48 0.93 6.75 15.64
C ILE A 48 1.71 7.07 16.93
N GLY A 49 1.06 7.69 17.91
CA GLY A 49 1.68 8.02 19.20
C GLY A 49 2.13 6.79 19.99
N GLU A 50 1.39 5.69 19.90
CA GLU A 50 1.69 4.43 20.59
C GLU A 50 2.82 3.63 19.93
N HIS A 51 2.86 3.60 18.60
CA HIS A 51 3.75 2.70 17.86
C HIS A 51 4.99 3.39 17.30
N VAL A 52 4.95 4.71 17.01
CA VAL A 52 6.04 5.40 16.32
C VAL A 52 6.92 6.15 17.30
N GLU A 53 8.06 5.57 17.61
CA GLU A 53 9.10 6.20 18.42
C GLU A 53 10.25 6.65 17.51
N LEU A 54 10.51 7.94 17.48
CA LEU A 54 11.62 8.56 16.75
C LEU A 54 12.64 9.15 17.76
N PRO A 55 13.50 8.34 18.38
CA PRO A 55 14.49 8.84 19.32
C PRO A 55 15.48 9.74 18.57
N SER A 56 15.68 10.94 19.06
CA SER A 56 16.66 11.85 18.52
C SER A 56 17.48 12.49 19.62
N THR A 57 18.80 12.45 19.44
CA THR A 57 19.78 13.13 20.29
C THR A 57 20.03 14.57 19.85
N ARG A 58 19.40 15.04 18.77
CA ARG A 58 19.61 16.37 18.20
C ARG A 58 18.66 17.38 18.84
N VAL A 59 19.18 18.56 19.16
CA VAL A 59 18.40 19.68 19.74
C VAL A 59 17.31 20.16 18.76
N ALA A 60 17.59 20.16 17.45
CA ALA A 60 16.63 20.45 16.38
C ALA A 60 16.21 19.15 15.67
N SER A 61 15.45 18.32 16.37
CA SER A 61 15.05 17.00 15.89
C SER A 61 13.79 17.06 15.04
N GLY A 62 13.78 16.28 13.96
CA GLY A 62 12.56 15.94 13.24
C GLY A 62 11.58 15.08 14.05
N ALA A 63 12.02 14.53 15.19
CA ALA A 63 11.27 13.56 15.99
C ALA A 63 10.07 14.15 16.78
N VAL A 64 10.02 15.47 16.98
CA VAL A 64 8.94 16.11 17.72
C VAL A 64 7.63 16.03 16.96
N ASN A 65 6.53 15.70 17.65
CA ASN A 65 5.18 15.54 17.13
C ASN A 65 5.12 14.67 15.85
N PRO A 66 5.47 13.38 15.94
CA PRO A 66 5.44 12.48 14.78
C PRO A 66 4.02 12.30 14.24
N ALA A 67 3.00 12.30 15.11
CA ALA A 67 1.60 12.14 14.70
C ALA A 67 1.17 13.27 13.75
N GLY A 68 1.30 14.54 14.14
CA GLY A 68 0.90 15.66 13.30
C GLY A 68 1.67 15.73 11.97
N LYS A 69 2.96 15.37 11.97
CA LYS A 69 3.76 15.32 10.74
C LYS A 69 3.36 14.18 9.81
N LEU A 70 3.10 12.99 10.34
CA LEU A 70 2.62 11.85 9.56
C LEU A 70 1.22 12.10 9.04
N THR A 71 0.31 12.66 9.84
CA THR A 71 -1.03 13.06 9.39
C THR A 71 -0.94 14.11 8.27
N THR A 72 -0.01 15.07 8.36
CA THR A 72 0.23 16.03 7.27
C THR A 72 0.67 15.33 5.98
N ILE A 73 1.56 14.34 6.05
CA ILE A 73 2.00 13.57 4.87
C ILE A 73 0.82 12.77 4.29
N ILE A 74 0.05 12.09 5.14
CA ILE A 74 -1.11 11.30 4.73
C ILE A 74 -2.15 12.22 4.05
N ALA A 75 -2.45 13.37 4.64
CA ALA A 75 -3.36 14.36 4.07
C ALA A 75 -2.87 14.87 2.71
N GLY A 76 -1.57 15.15 2.57
CA GLY A 76 -0.97 15.51 1.27
C GLY A 76 -1.15 14.41 0.22
N MET A 77 -0.85 13.15 0.56
CA MET A 77 -1.04 12.00 -0.34
C MET A 77 -2.50 11.85 -0.76
N MET A 78 -3.46 12.07 0.14
CA MET A 78 -4.90 12.06 -0.18
C MET A 78 -5.30 13.18 -1.13
N CYS A 79 -4.58 14.29 -1.12
CA CYS A 79 -4.74 15.40 -2.06
C CYS A 79 -3.94 15.22 -3.36
N GLY A 80 -3.31 14.06 -3.56
CA GLY A 80 -2.57 13.72 -4.77
C GLY A 80 -1.09 14.10 -4.74
N ALA A 81 -0.52 14.47 -3.59
CA ALA A 81 0.92 14.71 -3.47
C ALA A 81 1.70 13.40 -3.70
N ASP A 82 2.63 13.39 -4.65
CA ASP A 82 3.54 12.28 -4.94
C ASP A 82 4.99 12.59 -4.51
N SER A 83 5.24 13.81 -4.08
CA SER A 83 6.50 14.25 -3.46
C SER A 83 6.24 15.04 -2.18
N ILE A 84 7.31 15.27 -1.38
CA ILE A 84 7.20 16.08 -0.17
C ILE A 84 6.85 17.54 -0.51
N ASP A 85 7.32 18.05 -1.62
CA ASP A 85 7.10 19.44 -2.03
C ASP A 85 5.62 19.69 -2.39
N ASP A 86 4.94 18.68 -2.93
CA ASP A 86 3.52 18.75 -3.30
C ASP A 86 2.59 18.86 -2.08
N VAL A 87 3.07 18.50 -0.89
CA VAL A 87 2.32 18.70 0.37
C VAL A 87 1.98 20.17 0.60
N ASN A 88 2.68 21.10 -0.07
CA ASN A 88 2.33 22.52 -0.04
C ASN A 88 0.89 22.81 -0.52
N VAL A 89 0.23 21.91 -1.23
CA VAL A 89 -1.20 22.04 -1.58
C VAL A 89 -2.07 22.27 -0.33
N LEU A 90 -1.70 21.69 0.81
CA LEU A 90 -2.40 21.86 2.08
C LEU A 90 -2.16 23.24 2.73
N ARG A 91 -1.20 24.02 2.22
CA ARG A 91 -0.83 25.34 2.72
C ARG A 91 -1.24 26.46 1.79
N ALA A 92 -1.91 26.13 0.67
CA ALA A 92 -2.32 27.07 -0.35
C ALA A 92 -3.77 27.57 -0.14
N GLY A 93 -4.06 28.75 -0.65
CA GLY A 93 -5.40 29.33 -0.64
C GLY A 93 -5.98 29.50 0.77
N GLY A 94 -7.24 29.14 0.93
CA GLY A 94 -7.95 29.15 2.23
C GLY A 94 -7.76 27.90 3.08
N THR A 95 -7.01 26.91 2.62
CA THR A 95 -6.82 25.63 3.33
C THR A 95 -6.26 25.78 4.75
N PRO A 96 -5.31 26.70 5.05
CA PRO A 96 -4.82 26.93 6.41
C PRO A 96 -5.88 27.47 7.40
N ARG A 97 -7.06 27.89 6.93
CA ARG A 97 -8.18 28.29 7.79
C ARG A 97 -9.00 27.08 8.26
N VAL A 98 -8.83 25.95 7.62
CA VAL A 98 -9.56 24.71 7.90
C VAL A 98 -8.67 23.72 8.65
N PHE A 99 -7.38 23.70 8.34
CA PHE A 99 -6.40 22.80 8.94
C PHE A 99 -5.32 23.60 9.67
N ASP A 100 -5.30 23.47 10.96
CA ASP A 100 -4.24 24.04 11.79
C ASP A 100 -2.97 23.19 11.68
N GLU A 101 -1.80 23.84 11.86
CA GLU A 101 -0.51 23.19 12.04
C GLU A 101 -0.04 22.28 10.87
N VAL A 102 -0.37 22.62 9.62
CA VAL A 102 0.18 21.92 8.46
C VAL A 102 1.70 22.15 8.37
N TYR A 103 2.47 21.09 8.50
CA TYR A 103 3.93 21.16 8.49
C TYR A 103 4.49 21.45 7.10
N ALA A 104 5.54 22.29 7.07
CA ALA A 104 6.24 22.63 5.84
C ALA A 104 7.01 21.40 5.28
N PRO A 105 7.18 21.27 3.94
CA PRO A 105 7.95 20.21 3.32
C PRO A 105 9.35 20.02 3.89
N SER A 106 10.04 21.10 4.22
CA SER A 106 11.38 21.04 4.85
C SER A 106 11.36 20.33 6.19
N THR A 107 10.35 20.62 7.04
CA THR A 107 10.15 19.99 8.35
C THR A 107 9.83 18.49 8.20
N LEU A 108 8.95 18.14 7.26
CA LEU A 108 8.62 16.75 6.93
C LEU A 108 9.85 16.01 6.42
N GLY A 109 10.63 16.64 5.55
CA GLY A 109 11.88 16.06 5.04
C GLY A 109 12.93 15.82 6.14
N ILE A 110 13.00 16.66 7.16
CA ILE A 110 13.86 16.43 8.34
C ILE A 110 13.37 15.20 9.10
N MET A 111 12.07 15.11 9.40
CA MET A 111 11.49 13.95 10.08
C MET A 111 11.74 12.65 9.31
N LEU A 112 11.49 12.61 7.99
CA LEU A 112 11.68 11.40 7.20
C LEU A 112 13.14 10.91 7.15
N ARG A 113 14.12 11.77 7.42
CA ARG A 113 15.53 11.36 7.53
C ARG A 113 15.83 10.66 8.86
N GLU A 114 14.99 10.79 9.87
CA GLU A 114 15.11 10.05 11.13
C GLU A 114 14.60 8.59 11.00
N PHE A 115 13.81 8.29 9.96
CA PHE A 115 13.25 6.96 9.76
C PHE A 115 14.32 5.94 9.39
N THR A 116 14.27 4.80 10.08
CA THR A 116 15.06 3.61 9.82
C THR A 116 14.16 2.42 9.46
N PHE A 117 14.75 1.27 9.20
CA PHE A 117 14.02 0.03 8.95
C PHE A 117 13.05 -0.33 10.10
N GLY A 118 13.44 -0.09 11.35
CA GLY A 118 12.57 -0.33 12.51
C GLY A 118 11.32 0.53 12.48
N HIS A 119 11.46 1.81 12.17
CA HIS A 119 10.33 2.74 12.07
C HIS A 119 9.37 2.39 10.92
N ALA A 120 9.86 1.84 9.81
CA ALA A 120 9.00 1.34 8.74
C ALA A 120 8.10 0.16 9.23
N ASN A 121 8.60 -0.69 10.13
CA ASN A 121 7.79 -1.74 10.75
C ASN A 121 6.78 -1.17 11.76
N GLN A 122 7.13 -0.11 12.48
CA GLN A 122 6.20 0.60 13.37
C GLN A 122 5.03 1.20 12.56
N LEU A 123 5.32 1.84 11.43
CA LEU A 123 4.27 2.34 10.52
C LEU A 123 3.40 1.21 9.96
N ALA A 124 3.97 0.05 9.67
CA ALA A 124 3.18 -1.10 9.25
C ALA A 124 2.22 -1.58 10.36
N ALA A 125 2.61 -1.51 11.65
CA ALA A 125 1.72 -1.80 12.77
C ALA A 125 0.55 -0.80 12.83
N VAL A 126 0.84 0.51 12.77
CA VAL A 126 -0.19 1.56 12.70
C VAL A 126 -1.18 1.28 11.56
N ALA A 127 -0.67 0.98 10.35
CA ALA A 127 -1.52 0.74 9.18
C ALA A 127 -2.45 -0.45 9.36
N ARG A 128 -2.00 -1.55 9.97
CA ARG A 128 -2.82 -2.74 10.23
C ARG A 128 -3.93 -2.47 11.24
N GLU A 129 -3.60 -1.85 12.34
CA GLU A 129 -4.56 -1.57 13.41
C GLU A 129 -5.58 -0.53 12.99
N HIS A 130 -5.11 0.52 12.30
CA HIS A 130 -6.01 1.52 11.73
C HIS A 130 -6.94 0.93 10.65
N LEU A 131 -6.45 0.02 9.78
CA LEU A 131 -7.30 -0.67 8.80
C LEU A 131 -8.40 -1.48 9.50
N ALA A 132 -8.07 -2.21 10.57
CA ALA A 132 -9.06 -2.96 11.33
C ALA A 132 -10.11 -2.05 11.98
N ALA A 133 -9.69 -0.93 12.56
CA ALA A 133 -10.59 0.07 13.13
C ALA A 133 -11.51 0.72 12.08
N LEU A 134 -10.97 1.04 10.90
CA LEU A 134 -11.74 1.54 9.76
C LEU A 134 -12.80 0.53 9.30
N ALA A 135 -12.41 -0.73 9.12
CA ALA A 135 -13.33 -1.78 8.68
C ALA A 135 -14.47 -2.03 9.69
N GLN A 136 -14.22 -1.82 10.98
CA GLN A 136 -15.26 -1.90 12.02
C GLN A 136 -16.18 -0.68 12.04
N ARG A 137 -15.70 0.48 11.60
CA ARG A 137 -16.42 1.76 11.67
C ARG A 137 -17.29 2.03 10.44
N ILE A 138 -16.85 1.61 9.27
CA ILE A 138 -17.52 1.82 7.97
C ILE A 138 -17.56 0.52 7.17
N PRO A 139 -18.49 0.33 6.24
CA PRO A 139 -18.56 -0.86 5.38
C PRO A 139 -17.46 -0.84 4.31
N LEU A 140 -16.19 -0.85 4.76
CA LEU A 140 -15.03 -0.79 3.88
C LEU A 140 -14.88 -2.07 3.03
N LEU A 141 -15.22 -3.21 3.61
CA LEU A 141 -15.02 -4.55 3.03
C LEU A 141 -16.32 -5.38 3.15
N PRO A 142 -17.38 -5.00 2.43
CA PRO A 142 -18.67 -5.71 2.53
C PRO A 142 -18.52 -7.16 2.06
N GLY A 143 -19.01 -8.12 2.86
CA GLY A 143 -18.91 -9.56 2.61
C GLY A 143 -17.57 -10.18 3.04
N VAL A 144 -16.71 -9.44 3.77
CA VAL A 144 -15.44 -9.97 4.30
C VAL A 144 -15.65 -11.14 5.26
N GLU A 145 -16.78 -11.17 5.95
CA GLU A 145 -17.20 -12.23 6.85
C GLU A 145 -17.48 -13.56 6.14
N GLU A 146 -17.83 -13.54 4.86
CA GLU A 146 -18.08 -14.74 4.07
C GLU A 146 -16.82 -15.23 3.37
N ARG A 147 -16.17 -14.34 2.61
CA ARG A 147 -14.96 -14.66 1.83
C ARG A 147 -14.05 -13.47 1.62
N ALA A 148 -12.77 -13.68 1.92
CA ALA A 148 -11.70 -12.71 1.71
C ALA A 148 -10.58 -13.30 0.83
N PHE A 149 -9.99 -12.47 -0.03
CA PHE A 149 -8.83 -12.83 -0.85
C PHE A 149 -7.63 -12.02 -0.42
N LEU A 150 -6.51 -12.71 -0.26
CA LEU A 150 -5.20 -12.10 0.00
C LEU A 150 -4.30 -12.30 -1.21
N ASP A 151 -3.86 -11.22 -1.83
CA ASP A 151 -2.91 -11.26 -2.93
C ASP A 151 -1.54 -10.79 -2.45
N ILE A 152 -0.55 -11.67 -2.52
CA ILE A 152 0.82 -11.35 -2.14
C ILE A 152 1.69 -11.11 -3.37
N ASP A 153 2.40 -9.97 -3.37
CA ASP A 153 3.35 -9.63 -4.42
C ASP A 153 4.52 -8.80 -3.89
N SER A 154 5.59 -8.78 -4.66
CA SER A 154 6.75 -7.93 -4.40
C SER A 154 7.17 -7.20 -5.66
N LEU A 155 7.47 -5.92 -5.51
CA LEU A 155 7.94 -5.12 -6.63
C LEU A 155 9.18 -4.31 -6.23
N LEU A 156 10.08 -4.08 -7.18
CA LEU A 156 11.18 -3.16 -6.97
C LEU A 156 10.70 -1.73 -7.23
N ARG A 157 10.82 -0.88 -6.21
CA ARG A 157 10.60 0.56 -6.31
C ARG A 157 11.96 1.25 -6.45
N PRO A 158 12.28 1.83 -7.61
CA PRO A 158 13.51 2.58 -7.79
C PRO A 158 13.58 3.76 -6.84
N VAL A 159 14.75 4.00 -6.28
CA VAL A 159 15.04 5.18 -5.47
C VAL A 159 16.26 5.90 -6.02
N TYR A 160 16.21 7.23 -5.97
CA TYR A 160 17.23 8.10 -6.49
C TYR A 160 18.01 8.76 -5.35
N GLY A 161 19.27 9.08 -5.60
CA GLY A 161 20.17 9.68 -4.62
C GLY A 161 21.19 8.69 -4.04
N HIS A 162 22.28 9.26 -3.47
CA HIS A 162 23.46 8.49 -3.08
C HIS A 162 23.26 7.70 -1.77
N HIS A 163 22.72 8.34 -0.74
CA HIS A 163 22.60 7.77 0.60
C HIS A 163 21.17 7.47 0.96
N LYS A 164 20.62 6.39 0.37
CA LYS A 164 19.28 5.87 0.71
C LYS A 164 19.45 4.57 1.50
N GLN A 165 19.02 4.59 2.76
CA GLN A 165 19.12 3.44 3.64
C GLN A 165 18.40 2.22 3.08
N GLY A 166 19.07 1.08 3.10
CA GLY A 166 18.51 -0.18 2.61
C GLY A 166 18.39 -0.31 1.09
N ALA A 167 18.59 0.77 0.32
CA ALA A 167 18.51 0.73 -1.13
C ALA A 167 19.71 -0.02 -1.74
N THR A 168 19.42 -1.07 -2.48
CA THR A 168 20.42 -1.90 -3.18
C THR A 168 19.95 -2.20 -4.61
N PHE A 169 20.86 -2.70 -5.43
CA PHE A 169 20.50 -3.10 -6.78
C PHE A 169 19.69 -4.39 -6.77
N GLY A 170 18.57 -4.37 -7.48
CA GLY A 170 17.68 -5.50 -7.71
C GLY A 170 17.12 -5.48 -9.12
N HIS A 171 16.50 -6.58 -9.54
CA HIS A 171 15.93 -6.71 -10.87
C HIS A 171 14.51 -6.13 -10.89
N ALA A 172 14.29 -5.17 -11.80
CA ALA A 172 12.96 -4.64 -12.12
C ALA A 172 12.60 -5.07 -13.56
N LYS A 173 11.38 -5.53 -13.77
CA LYS A 173 10.84 -5.76 -15.11
C LYS A 173 10.31 -4.44 -15.67
N ILE A 174 10.98 -3.91 -16.69
CA ILE A 174 10.57 -2.68 -17.39
C ILE A 174 10.43 -3.03 -18.87
N ALA A 175 9.27 -2.79 -19.45
CA ALA A 175 8.94 -3.13 -20.83
C ALA A 175 9.32 -4.59 -21.21
N GLY A 176 9.05 -5.55 -20.33
CA GLY A 176 9.35 -6.97 -20.53
C GLY A 176 10.81 -7.38 -20.32
N ARG A 177 11.72 -6.44 -20.04
CA ARG A 177 13.15 -6.71 -19.82
C ARG A 177 13.50 -6.61 -18.33
N ALA A 178 14.31 -7.55 -17.84
CA ALA A 178 14.86 -7.48 -16.50
C ALA A 178 16.03 -6.47 -16.48
N LEU A 179 15.84 -5.34 -15.84
CA LEU A 179 16.85 -4.29 -15.69
C LEU A 179 17.30 -4.19 -14.23
N LEU A 180 18.60 -4.02 -14.04
CA LEU A 180 19.17 -3.81 -12.72
C LEU A 180 18.96 -2.35 -12.30
N ARG A 181 18.23 -2.13 -11.20
CA ARG A 181 17.93 -0.79 -10.66
C ARG A 181 18.21 -0.74 -9.16
N LYS A 182 18.76 0.40 -8.71
CA LYS A 182 18.89 0.66 -7.27
C LYS A 182 17.51 1.00 -6.72
N GLY A 183 17.09 0.32 -5.65
CA GLY A 183 15.76 0.53 -5.09
C GLY A 183 15.53 -0.21 -3.79
N LEU A 184 14.29 -0.18 -3.36
CA LEU A 184 13.73 -0.98 -2.27
C LEU A 184 12.73 -1.98 -2.86
N SER A 185 12.57 -3.13 -2.20
CA SER A 185 11.67 -4.20 -2.65
C SER A 185 10.59 -4.44 -1.59
N PRO A 186 9.54 -3.59 -1.53
CA PRO A 186 8.41 -3.86 -0.66
C PRO A 186 7.76 -5.18 -1.03
N LEU A 187 7.38 -5.93 0.01
CA LEU A 187 6.48 -7.06 -0.06
C LEU A 187 5.13 -6.56 0.42
N VAL A 188 4.11 -6.70 -0.41
CA VAL A 188 2.78 -6.19 -0.13
C VAL A 188 1.79 -7.35 -0.19
N THR A 189 0.86 -7.37 0.75
CA THR A 189 -0.30 -8.26 0.71
C THR A 189 -1.55 -7.39 0.74
N THR A 190 -2.36 -7.50 -0.30
CA THR A 190 -3.64 -6.80 -0.38
C THR A 190 -4.77 -7.73 0.05
N LEU A 191 -5.78 -7.15 0.70
CA LEU A 191 -7.04 -7.78 1.05
C LEU A 191 -8.12 -7.27 0.10
N SER A 192 -8.84 -8.17 -0.52
CA SER A 192 -9.95 -7.85 -1.42
C SER A 192 -11.18 -8.69 -1.14
N VAL A 193 -12.34 -8.11 -1.41
CA VAL A 193 -13.64 -8.75 -1.45
C VAL A 193 -14.27 -8.51 -2.82
N PRO A 194 -15.27 -9.30 -3.27
CA PRO A 194 -15.80 -9.18 -4.63
C PRO A 194 -16.39 -7.80 -4.97
N THR A 195 -16.84 -7.05 -3.99
CA THR A 195 -17.68 -5.85 -4.14
C THR A 195 -16.98 -4.55 -3.76
N ALA A 196 -15.72 -4.60 -3.31
CA ALA A 196 -14.97 -3.41 -2.91
C ALA A 196 -13.56 -3.37 -3.52
N ALA A 197 -12.99 -2.18 -3.57
CA ALA A 197 -11.59 -2.00 -3.97
C ALA A 197 -10.65 -2.68 -2.97
N PRO A 198 -9.52 -3.26 -3.43
CA PRO A 198 -8.56 -3.90 -2.56
C PRO A 198 -7.87 -2.89 -1.65
N VAL A 199 -7.58 -3.30 -0.42
CA VAL A 199 -6.83 -2.53 0.58
C VAL A 199 -5.53 -3.24 0.92
N ILE A 200 -4.53 -2.52 1.44
CA ILE A 200 -3.25 -3.11 1.88
C ILE A 200 -3.44 -3.69 3.28
N ALA A 201 -3.41 -5.02 3.40
CA ALA A 201 -3.48 -5.72 4.70
C ALA A 201 -2.12 -5.75 5.41
N GLU A 202 -1.02 -5.84 4.66
CA GLU A 202 0.33 -5.86 5.20
C GLU A 202 1.34 -5.33 4.18
N ALA A 203 2.30 -4.57 4.65
CA ALA A 203 3.40 -4.09 3.83
C ALA A 203 4.73 -4.18 4.60
N TRP A 204 5.73 -4.81 3.98
CA TRP A 204 7.06 -4.90 4.55
C TRP A 204 8.11 -4.34 3.61
N LEU A 205 8.75 -3.25 4.01
CA LEU A 205 9.81 -2.63 3.23
C LEU A 205 11.12 -3.42 3.36
N ARG A 206 11.70 -3.83 2.22
CA ARG A 206 12.91 -4.66 2.15
C ARG A 206 13.96 -4.04 1.25
N SER A 207 15.21 -4.49 1.40
CA SER A 207 16.30 -4.10 0.50
C SER A 207 16.04 -4.55 -0.95
N GLY A 208 16.46 -3.76 -1.93
CA GLY A 208 16.21 -4.02 -3.36
C GLY A 208 16.71 -5.36 -3.88
N LYS A 209 17.79 -5.91 -3.30
CA LYS A 209 18.33 -7.24 -3.65
C LYS A 209 17.55 -8.42 -3.04
N THR A 210 16.52 -8.13 -2.23
CA THR A 210 15.78 -9.18 -1.52
C THR A 210 14.91 -9.96 -2.49
N GLY A 211 15.09 -11.30 -2.54
CA GLY A 211 14.24 -12.20 -3.33
C GLY A 211 12.79 -12.19 -2.84
N SER A 212 11.84 -12.37 -3.76
CA SER A 212 10.39 -12.24 -3.49
C SER A 212 9.91 -13.11 -2.34
N GLY A 213 10.31 -14.38 -2.27
CA GLY A 213 9.87 -15.31 -1.23
C GLY A 213 10.45 -15.07 0.18
N ARG A 214 11.45 -14.17 0.32
CA ARG A 214 12.05 -13.91 1.64
C ARG A 214 11.05 -13.20 2.55
N GLY A 215 10.72 -13.81 3.68
CA GLY A 215 9.80 -13.28 4.68
C GLY A 215 8.31 -13.47 4.34
N ALA A 216 8.00 -14.07 3.19
CA ALA A 216 6.62 -14.24 2.72
C ALA A 216 5.73 -15.00 3.73
N ALA A 217 6.23 -16.05 4.37
CA ALA A 217 5.46 -16.80 5.37
C ALA A 217 5.05 -15.93 6.57
N ARG A 218 5.96 -15.06 7.08
CA ARG A 218 5.63 -14.10 8.13
C ARG A 218 4.61 -13.08 7.65
N GLN A 219 4.82 -12.55 6.45
CA GLN A 219 3.93 -11.59 5.80
C GLN A 219 2.50 -12.15 5.69
N VAL A 220 2.37 -13.41 5.26
CA VAL A 220 1.08 -14.10 5.11
C VAL A 220 0.39 -14.24 6.48
N LYS A 221 1.08 -14.72 7.50
CA LYS A 221 0.50 -14.83 8.86
C LYS A 221 0.00 -13.47 9.37
N GLN A 222 0.80 -12.43 9.18
CA GLN A 222 0.44 -11.07 9.60
C GLN A 222 -0.78 -10.55 8.83
N ALA A 223 -0.82 -10.74 7.50
CA ALA A 223 -1.95 -10.34 6.67
C ALA A 223 -3.23 -11.09 7.05
N ILE A 224 -3.16 -12.39 7.36
CA ILE A 224 -4.31 -13.17 7.83
C ILE A 224 -4.82 -12.60 9.16
N THR A 225 -3.92 -12.29 10.10
CA THR A 225 -4.30 -11.66 11.38
C THR A 225 -5.01 -10.33 11.15
N THR A 226 -4.47 -9.48 10.28
CA THR A 226 -5.11 -8.20 9.91
C THR A 226 -6.49 -8.42 9.30
N THR A 227 -6.62 -9.40 8.40
CA THR A 227 -7.87 -9.73 7.71
C THR A 227 -8.95 -10.19 8.71
N ARG A 228 -8.56 -11.01 9.69
CA ARG A 228 -9.47 -11.40 10.79
C ARG A 228 -9.85 -10.19 11.64
N GLY A 229 -8.90 -9.28 11.92
CA GLY A 229 -9.18 -8.01 12.60
C GLY A 229 -10.16 -7.12 11.84
N CYS A 230 -10.21 -7.22 10.51
CA CYS A 230 -11.20 -6.54 9.67
C CYS A 230 -12.58 -7.21 9.65
N GLY A 231 -12.79 -8.31 10.38
CA GLY A 231 -14.08 -9.01 10.50
C GLY A 231 -14.20 -10.30 9.69
N ALA A 232 -13.14 -10.76 9.04
CA ALA A 232 -13.17 -12.03 8.28
C ALA A 232 -13.31 -13.22 9.23
N SER A 233 -14.45 -13.90 9.19
CA SER A 233 -14.77 -15.12 9.96
C SER A 233 -14.94 -16.36 9.07
N GLY A 234 -15.20 -16.16 7.78
CA GLY A 234 -15.34 -17.22 6.79
C GLY A 234 -14.03 -17.58 6.11
N THR A 235 -14.14 -17.96 4.83
CA THR A 235 -12.99 -18.43 4.04
C THR A 235 -12.04 -17.29 3.67
N ILE A 236 -10.78 -17.46 4.03
CA ILE A 236 -9.68 -16.61 3.55
C ILE A 236 -8.88 -17.43 2.54
N MET A 237 -8.62 -16.86 1.34
CA MET A 237 -7.83 -17.50 0.29
C MET A 237 -6.61 -16.64 -0.05
N LEU A 238 -5.41 -17.20 0.15
CA LEU A 238 -4.16 -16.59 -0.31
C LEU A 238 -3.93 -16.90 -1.79
N ARG A 239 -3.61 -15.88 -2.58
CA ARG A 239 -3.20 -16.00 -3.98
C ARG A 239 -1.81 -15.43 -4.17
N GLY A 240 -1.01 -16.06 -5.02
CA GLY A 240 0.34 -15.57 -5.30
C GLY A 240 0.98 -16.27 -6.51
N ASP A 241 2.01 -15.64 -7.06
CA ASP A 241 2.77 -16.19 -8.16
C ASP A 241 3.75 -17.29 -7.69
N SER A 242 4.55 -17.81 -8.62
CA SER A 242 5.48 -18.91 -8.35
C SER A 242 6.62 -18.58 -7.39
N ALA A 243 6.87 -17.32 -7.08
CA ALA A 243 7.86 -16.92 -6.09
C ALA A 243 7.38 -17.21 -4.65
N PHE A 244 6.06 -17.32 -4.47
CA PHE A 244 5.43 -17.58 -3.17
C PHE A 244 4.98 -19.04 -3.00
N GLY A 245 5.02 -19.87 -4.04
CA GLY A 245 4.73 -21.30 -4.00
C GLY A 245 5.79 -22.12 -3.23
N THR A 246 6.04 -21.77 -1.99
CA THR A 246 7.08 -22.39 -1.14
C THR A 246 6.49 -23.16 0.02
N LYS A 247 7.20 -24.20 0.49
CA LYS A 247 6.78 -24.98 1.67
C LYS A 247 6.47 -24.11 2.88
N LYS A 248 7.24 -23.03 3.09
CA LYS A 248 7.04 -22.14 4.25
C LYS A 248 5.76 -21.32 4.14
N VAL A 249 5.39 -20.86 2.95
CA VAL A 249 4.14 -20.14 2.71
C VAL A 249 2.95 -21.08 2.84
N ILE A 250 3.04 -22.28 2.22
CA ILE A 250 1.98 -23.28 2.32
C ILE A 250 1.78 -23.71 3.79
N ALA A 251 2.86 -23.98 4.55
CA ALA A 251 2.75 -24.28 5.97
C ALA A 251 2.09 -23.15 6.75
N ALA A 252 2.43 -21.88 6.46
CA ALA A 252 1.79 -20.73 7.09
C ALA A 252 0.27 -20.66 6.81
N CYS A 253 -0.17 -21.01 5.60
CA CYS A 253 -1.60 -21.09 5.26
C CYS A 253 -2.29 -22.23 6.04
N LEU A 254 -1.66 -23.40 6.09
CA LEU A 254 -2.21 -24.56 6.81
C LEU A 254 -2.29 -24.31 8.32
N ASP A 255 -1.24 -23.73 8.93
CA ASP A 255 -1.22 -23.34 10.34
C ASP A 255 -2.37 -22.37 10.68
N GLU A 256 -2.67 -21.47 9.77
CA GLU A 256 -3.71 -20.45 9.93
C GLU A 256 -5.09 -20.88 9.35
N GLN A 257 -5.24 -22.14 8.95
CA GLN A 257 -6.48 -22.68 8.37
C GLN A 257 -7.02 -21.85 7.20
N THR A 258 -6.11 -21.42 6.33
CA THR A 258 -6.39 -20.53 5.19
C THR A 258 -6.22 -21.33 3.90
N GLU A 259 -7.15 -21.19 2.98
CA GLU A 259 -7.04 -21.71 1.61
C GLU A 259 -5.93 -20.98 0.84
N PHE A 260 -5.37 -21.64 -0.16
CA PHE A 260 -4.37 -21.00 -1.02
C PHE A 260 -4.47 -21.44 -2.47
N SER A 261 -4.19 -20.51 -3.35
CA SER A 261 -4.04 -20.70 -4.80
C SER A 261 -2.69 -20.12 -5.23
N LEU A 262 -1.66 -20.96 -5.24
CA LEU A 262 -0.28 -20.54 -5.50
C LEU A 262 0.23 -21.21 -6.76
N ALA A 263 0.81 -20.43 -7.66
CA ALA A 263 1.52 -21.01 -8.80
C ALA A 263 2.79 -21.72 -8.32
N LEU A 264 3.11 -22.86 -8.93
CA LEU A 264 4.35 -23.57 -8.69
C LEU A 264 5.26 -23.48 -9.93
N SER A 265 6.53 -23.24 -9.70
CA SER A 265 7.51 -23.31 -10.79
C SER A 265 7.59 -24.72 -11.32
N ARG A 266 7.37 -24.89 -12.63
CA ARG A 266 7.41 -26.20 -13.28
C ARG A 266 8.82 -26.78 -13.21
N ASN A 267 8.94 -27.98 -12.64
CA ASN A 267 10.17 -28.76 -12.62
C ASN A 267 9.84 -30.24 -12.72
N ARG A 268 10.85 -31.09 -12.94
CA ARG A 268 10.66 -32.55 -13.14
C ARG A 268 9.87 -33.22 -12.01
N ARG A 269 10.09 -32.80 -10.76
CA ARG A 269 9.37 -33.38 -9.60
C ARG A 269 7.89 -33.00 -9.61
N VAL A 270 7.61 -31.71 -9.83
CA VAL A 270 6.23 -31.20 -9.91
C VAL A 270 5.49 -31.88 -11.06
N THR A 271 6.11 -31.99 -12.26
CA THR A 271 5.52 -32.67 -13.40
C THR A 271 5.21 -34.12 -13.06
N LYS A 272 6.20 -34.87 -12.49
CA LYS A 272 5.98 -36.27 -12.11
C LYS A 272 4.86 -36.44 -11.07
N THR A 273 4.75 -35.52 -10.11
CA THR A 273 3.68 -35.54 -9.13
C THR A 273 2.32 -35.29 -9.77
N ILE A 274 2.22 -34.32 -10.69
CA ILE A 274 1.00 -34.05 -11.43
C ILE A 274 0.57 -35.28 -12.25
N ASP A 275 1.52 -35.89 -12.97
CA ASP A 275 1.28 -37.10 -13.78
C ASP A 275 0.85 -38.33 -12.94
N SER A 276 1.16 -38.31 -11.63
CA SER A 276 0.75 -39.39 -10.69
C SER A 276 -0.60 -39.16 -10.01
N ILE A 277 -1.26 -38.03 -10.23
CA ILE A 277 -2.60 -37.75 -9.72
C ILE A 277 -3.60 -38.45 -10.65
N GLU A 278 -4.34 -39.41 -10.11
CA GLU A 278 -5.42 -40.07 -10.85
C GLU A 278 -6.53 -39.07 -11.19
N GLU A 279 -7.07 -39.15 -12.39
CA GLU A 279 -8.16 -38.26 -12.88
C GLU A 279 -9.49 -38.46 -12.08
N SER A 280 -9.59 -39.51 -11.27
CA SER A 280 -10.75 -39.80 -10.40
C SER A 280 -10.80 -38.99 -9.09
N GLY A 281 -9.82 -38.11 -8.84
CA GLY A 281 -9.83 -37.19 -7.70
C GLY A 281 -10.96 -36.15 -7.81
N PRO A 282 -11.31 -35.45 -6.70
CA PRO A 282 -12.34 -34.43 -6.74
C PRO A 282 -11.99 -33.38 -7.80
N GLN A 283 -12.82 -33.28 -8.84
CA GLN A 283 -12.62 -32.34 -9.93
C GLN A 283 -12.65 -30.92 -9.36
N CYS A 284 -11.51 -30.24 -9.40
CA CYS A 284 -11.45 -28.81 -9.12
C CYS A 284 -12.27 -28.09 -10.19
N THR A 285 -13.45 -27.56 -9.84
CA THR A 285 -14.37 -26.87 -10.75
C THR A 285 -13.87 -25.48 -11.17
N THR A 286 -12.59 -25.19 -11.00
CA THR A 286 -11.99 -23.95 -11.48
C THR A 286 -11.42 -24.18 -12.87
N GLN A 287 -12.11 -23.71 -13.92
CA GLN A 287 -11.61 -23.67 -15.28
C GLN A 287 -10.32 -22.83 -15.36
N ALA A 288 -9.17 -23.47 -15.22
CA ALA A 288 -7.91 -22.91 -15.66
C ALA A 288 -7.92 -22.83 -17.19
N ARG A 289 -8.13 -21.65 -17.76
CA ARG A 289 -7.89 -21.43 -19.20
C ARG A 289 -6.39 -21.61 -19.46
N CYS A 290 -6.03 -22.79 -19.90
CA CYS A 290 -4.72 -23.06 -20.47
C CYS A 290 -4.66 -22.38 -21.85
N SER A 291 -4.06 -21.19 -21.95
CA SER A 291 -3.75 -20.59 -23.24
C SER A 291 -2.57 -21.35 -23.84
N THR A 292 -2.86 -22.35 -24.67
CA THR A 292 -1.87 -22.94 -25.57
C THR A 292 -1.49 -21.88 -26.61
N ARG A 293 -0.33 -21.28 -26.46
CA ARG A 293 0.32 -20.55 -27.57
C ARG A 293 0.73 -21.59 -28.60
N THR A 294 0.06 -21.65 -29.72
CA THR A 294 0.51 -22.31 -30.94
C THR A 294 1.75 -21.57 -31.45
N PRO A 295 2.86 -22.24 -31.76
CA PRO A 295 4.00 -21.59 -32.41
C PRO A 295 3.58 -21.19 -33.83
N ALA A 296 3.74 -19.92 -34.16
CA ALA A 296 3.63 -19.45 -35.55
C ALA A 296 4.85 -19.94 -36.32
N HIS A 297 4.58 -20.52 -37.50
CA HIS A 297 5.55 -20.84 -38.53
C HIS A 297 6.20 -19.59 -39.11
#